data_a850286605a72ebc95c2922d721dbc82
#
_entry.id   a850286605a72ebc95c2922d721dbc82
#
_cell.length_a   1.000
_cell.length_b   1.000
_cell.length_c   1.000
_cell.angle_alpha   90.00
_cell.angle_beta   90.00
_cell.angle_gamma   90.00
#
_symmetry.space_group_name_H-M   'P 1'
#
loop_
_entity.id
_entity.type
_entity.pdbx_description
1 polymer ?
#
loop_
_entity_poly.entity_id
_entity_poly.type
_entity_poly.pdbx_seq_one_letter_code
_entity_poly.pdbx_strand_id
1 'polypeptide(L)'
;MAALAIVVATRDRAVLLRRLLASAVAMTAWERVAPELIVVADGASDATPLVVAEAARRAPTIRYLSGPGGGKTRALNAAIRATNAAVLAFVDDDVELDPGWLVAVDAYTARARVAAAQGPIRLPPESAGNAAIAAAVAEWRTIPQCDLGPSASEAGSLIGANMLVWRATFARVGLFDERLGPGAAGACEDTELARRIRASGGRIGYIPDAIVYHAVDPTRLSADYFRILHASRGRSRRYYKPTGLAAHILPNLGVAALRFALAAATGHPHARTRALGRWYHYRAMLTAARTAPLAGGVPRLDER
;
A
#
# COMPACT_ATOMS: atom_id res chain seq x y z
N MET A 1 -24.20 -10.52 6.85
CA MET A 1 -22.92 -9.79 6.81
C MET A 1 -22.35 -9.84 5.40
N ALA A 2 -21.69 -8.79 4.94
CA ALA A 2 -21.03 -8.84 3.64
C ALA A 2 -19.84 -9.78 3.74
N ALA A 3 -19.67 -10.71 2.78
CA ALA A 3 -18.50 -11.59 2.75
C ALA A 3 -17.22 -10.75 2.64
N LEU A 4 -16.26 -11.01 3.52
CA LEU A 4 -14.96 -10.29 3.61
C LEU A 4 -13.83 -11.20 3.12
N ALA A 5 -12.99 -10.68 2.24
CA ALA A 5 -11.71 -11.30 1.92
C ALA A 5 -10.56 -10.40 2.37
N ILE A 6 -9.57 -10.98 3.05
CA ILE A 6 -8.29 -10.34 3.36
C ILE A 6 -7.31 -10.79 2.28
N VAL A 7 -6.67 -9.86 1.62
CA VAL A 7 -5.76 -10.10 0.49
C VAL A 7 -4.35 -9.67 0.85
N VAL A 8 -3.41 -10.60 0.71
CA VAL A 8 -1.98 -10.39 0.97
C VAL A 8 -1.18 -10.77 -0.26
N ALA A 9 -0.47 -9.83 -0.86
CA ALA A 9 0.52 -10.13 -1.87
C ALA A 9 1.91 -10.21 -1.23
N THR A 10 2.65 -11.28 -1.53
CA THR A 10 3.98 -11.53 -0.94
C THR A 10 4.97 -12.03 -1.98
N ARG A 11 6.26 -11.79 -1.74
CA ARG A 11 7.36 -12.36 -2.53
C ARG A 11 8.61 -12.52 -1.67
N ASP A 12 9.06 -13.77 -1.47
CA ASP A 12 10.30 -14.11 -0.76
C ASP A 12 10.42 -13.46 0.64
N ARG A 13 9.29 -13.43 1.39
CA ARG A 13 9.18 -12.82 2.72
C ARG A 13 8.47 -13.72 3.73
N ALA A 14 8.70 -15.04 3.65
CA ALA A 14 8.04 -16.06 4.46
C ALA A 14 8.06 -15.79 5.97
N VAL A 15 9.13 -15.18 6.50
CA VAL A 15 9.26 -14.87 7.93
C VAL A 15 8.27 -13.78 8.35
N LEU A 16 8.12 -12.73 7.56
CA LEU A 16 7.17 -11.63 7.83
C LEU A 16 5.74 -12.11 7.64
N LEU A 17 5.48 -12.83 6.55
CA LEU A 17 4.19 -13.45 6.28
C LEU A 17 3.73 -14.35 7.44
N ARG A 18 4.63 -15.13 8.05
CA ARG A 18 4.31 -15.97 9.21
C ARG A 18 3.78 -15.15 10.38
N ARG A 19 4.37 -13.98 10.67
CA ARG A 19 3.90 -13.06 11.73
C ARG A 19 2.51 -12.52 11.43
N LEU A 20 2.31 -12.04 10.19
CA LEU A 20 0.99 -11.58 9.74
C LEU A 20 -0.06 -12.68 9.91
N LEU A 21 0.19 -13.90 9.41
CA LEU A 21 -0.78 -14.99 9.50
C LEU A 21 -1.07 -15.39 10.94
N ALA A 22 -0.07 -15.38 11.81
CA ALA A 22 -0.24 -15.65 13.24
C ALA A 22 -1.14 -14.59 13.90
N SER A 23 -0.90 -13.30 13.64
CA SER A 23 -1.75 -12.22 14.16
C SER A 23 -3.17 -12.28 13.58
N ALA A 24 -3.32 -12.63 12.31
CA ALA A 24 -4.63 -12.75 11.66
C ALA A 24 -5.49 -13.84 12.34
N VAL A 25 -4.95 -15.02 12.53
CA VAL A 25 -5.69 -16.15 13.18
C VAL A 25 -5.99 -15.87 14.66
N ALA A 26 -5.17 -15.05 15.31
CA ALA A 26 -5.38 -14.63 16.70
C ALA A 26 -6.39 -13.50 16.90
N MET A 27 -6.90 -12.90 15.81
CA MET A 27 -7.88 -11.81 15.93
C MET A 27 -9.17 -12.25 16.61
N THR A 28 -9.69 -11.37 17.45
CA THR A 28 -11.03 -11.53 18.03
C THR A 28 -12.08 -11.63 16.91
N ALA A 29 -13.02 -12.53 17.05
CA ALA A 29 -14.10 -12.83 16.11
C ALA A 29 -13.65 -13.53 14.79
N TRP A 30 -12.41 -14.07 14.70
CA TRP A 30 -11.98 -14.82 13.53
C TRP A 30 -12.94 -15.95 13.16
N GLU A 31 -13.30 -16.81 14.12
CA GLU A 31 -14.21 -17.94 13.90
C GLU A 31 -15.63 -17.48 13.53
N ARG A 32 -16.11 -16.39 14.13
CA ARG A 32 -17.46 -15.85 13.90
C ARG A 32 -17.61 -15.20 12.52
N VAL A 33 -16.63 -14.41 12.10
CA VAL A 33 -16.64 -13.69 10.82
C VAL A 33 -16.20 -14.61 9.70
N ALA A 34 -15.27 -15.52 9.99
CA ALA A 34 -14.66 -16.48 9.07
C ALA A 34 -14.25 -15.83 7.72
N PRO A 35 -13.40 -14.79 7.74
CA PRO A 35 -13.00 -14.12 6.52
C PRO A 35 -12.20 -15.08 5.64
N GLU A 36 -12.37 -14.98 4.32
CA GLU A 36 -11.44 -15.60 3.39
C GLU A 36 -10.10 -14.83 3.47
N LEU A 37 -8.97 -15.51 3.71
CA LEU A 37 -7.65 -14.90 3.64
C LEU A 37 -6.89 -15.49 2.45
N ILE A 38 -6.57 -14.65 1.46
CA ILE A 38 -5.91 -15.06 0.22
C ILE A 38 -4.48 -14.52 0.24
N VAL A 39 -3.52 -15.43 0.29
CA VAL A 39 -2.11 -15.11 0.11
C VAL A 39 -1.72 -15.38 -1.33
N VAL A 40 -1.33 -14.32 -2.06
CA VAL A 40 -0.84 -14.44 -3.43
C VAL A 40 0.67 -14.32 -3.43
N ALA A 41 1.36 -15.39 -3.80
CA ALA A 41 2.81 -15.42 -3.92
C ALA A 41 3.23 -15.05 -5.35
N ASP A 42 3.81 -13.86 -5.52
CA ASP A 42 4.24 -13.32 -6.83
C ASP A 42 5.62 -13.87 -7.23
N GLY A 43 5.66 -15.15 -7.63
CA GLY A 43 6.90 -15.82 -8.01
C GLY A 43 7.83 -16.09 -6.81
N ALA A 44 7.27 -16.39 -5.64
CA ALA A 44 8.04 -16.73 -4.44
C ALA A 44 8.85 -18.01 -4.63
N SER A 45 10.11 -17.96 -4.25
CA SER A 45 11.06 -19.08 -4.29
C SER A 45 11.45 -19.62 -2.90
N ASP A 46 10.93 -18.99 -1.83
CA ASP A 46 11.19 -19.31 -0.44
C ASP A 46 10.14 -20.26 0.19
N ALA A 47 10.10 -20.33 1.51
CA ALA A 47 9.17 -21.18 2.27
C ALA A 47 7.72 -20.67 2.31
N THR A 48 7.34 -19.65 1.53
CA THR A 48 5.99 -19.05 1.51
C THR A 48 4.87 -20.10 1.38
N PRO A 49 4.91 -21.09 0.45
CA PRO A 49 3.84 -22.09 0.35
C PRO A 49 3.69 -22.94 1.62
N LEU A 50 4.81 -23.28 2.27
CA LEU A 50 4.80 -24.07 3.53
C LEU A 50 4.20 -23.26 4.69
N VAL A 51 4.54 -21.98 4.79
CA VAL A 51 4.00 -21.06 5.80
C VAL A 51 2.48 -20.94 5.67
N VAL A 52 1.98 -20.78 4.44
CA VAL A 52 0.54 -20.69 4.19
C VAL A 52 -0.15 -22.02 4.49
N ALA A 53 0.42 -23.15 4.07
CA ALA A 53 -0.13 -24.49 4.37
C ALA A 53 -0.20 -24.76 5.88
N GLU A 54 0.79 -24.32 6.65
CA GLU A 54 0.76 -24.43 8.12
C GLU A 54 -0.38 -23.60 8.73
N ALA A 55 -0.55 -22.37 8.29
CA ALA A 55 -1.63 -21.49 8.77
C ALA A 55 -3.02 -22.04 8.37
N ALA A 56 -3.17 -22.57 7.17
CA ALA A 56 -4.42 -23.14 6.66
C ALA A 56 -4.87 -24.38 7.45
N ARG A 57 -3.95 -25.15 8.06
CA ARG A 57 -4.33 -26.24 8.97
C ARG A 57 -5.06 -25.76 10.23
N ARG A 58 -4.77 -24.55 10.68
CA ARG A 58 -5.41 -23.92 11.86
C ARG A 58 -6.66 -23.12 11.48
N ALA A 59 -6.67 -22.54 10.28
CA ALA A 59 -7.74 -21.70 9.78
C ALA A 59 -8.02 -22.04 8.30
N PRO A 60 -8.96 -22.96 8.00
CA PRO A 60 -9.21 -23.46 6.64
C PRO A 60 -9.68 -22.41 5.63
N THR A 61 -10.05 -21.21 6.09
CA THR A 61 -10.38 -20.08 5.22
C THR A 61 -9.15 -19.38 4.61
N ILE A 62 -7.95 -19.77 5.02
CA ILE A 62 -6.69 -19.28 4.44
C ILE A 62 -6.36 -20.07 3.18
N ARG A 63 -6.15 -19.35 2.08
CA ARG A 63 -5.86 -19.93 0.77
C ARG A 63 -4.55 -19.41 0.21
N TYR A 64 -3.79 -20.31 -0.40
CA TYR A 64 -2.62 -19.98 -1.22
C TYR A 64 -3.05 -19.82 -2.69
N LEU A 65 -2.57 -18.77 -3.34
CA LEU A 65 -2.69 -18.56 -4.76
C LEU A 65 -1.30 -18.30 -5.35
N SER A 66 -0.89 -19.10 -6.34
CA SER A 66 0.30 -18.80 -7.11
C SER A 66 0.03 -17.57 -7.97
N GLY A 67 0.81 -16.51 -7.77
CA GLY A 67 0.67 -15.27 -8.52
C GLY A 67 1.12 -15.39 -9.97
N PRO A 68 0.63 -14.53 -10.86
CA PRO A 68 0.97 -14.57 -12.29
C PRO A 68 2.39 -14.08 -12.59
N GLY A 69 3.12 -13.59 -11.59
CA GLY A 69 4.35 -12.85 -11.76
C GLY A 69 4.13 -11.43 -12.27
N GLY A 70 5.18 -10.63 -12.26
CA GLY A 70 5.15 -9.26 -12.81
C GLY A 70 4.74 -8.17 -11.83
N GLY A 71 4.72 -8.46 -10.55
CA GLY A 71 4.62 -7.45 -9.49
C GLY A 71 3.34 -7.47 -8.67
N LYS A 72 3.39 -6.71 -7.57
CA LYS A 72 2.35 -6.65 -6.53
C LYS A 72 0.95 -6.43 -7.10
N THR A 73 0.77 -5.49 -8.01
CA THR A 73 -0.55 -5.13 -8.56
C THR A 73 -1.20 -6.26 -9.36
N ARG A 74 -0.42 -7.02 -10.11
CA ARG A 74 -0.93 -8.21 -10.80
C ARG A 74 -1.35 -9.30 -9.83
N ALA A 75 -0.57 -9.51 -8.77
CA ALA A 75 -0.92 -10.44 -7.70
C ALA A 75 -2.22 -10.01 -7.00
N LEU A 76 -2.38 -8.74 -6.64
CA LEU A 76 -3.61 -8.20 -6.06
C LEU A 76 -4.82 -8.37 -7.01
N ASN A 77 -4.65 -8.07 -8.30
CA ASN A 77 -5.70 -8.26 -9.30
C ASN A 77 -6.11 -9.74 -9.45
N ALA A 78 -5.15 -10.66 -9.40
CA ALA A 78 -5.44 -12.09 -9.40
C ALA A 78 -6.26 -12.51 -8.18
N ALA A 79 -5.93 -12.01 -6.98
CA ALA A 79 -6.70 -12.28 -5.77
C ALA A 79 -8.14 -11.73 -5.87
N ILE A 80 -8.32 -10.51 -6.38
CA ILE A 80 -9.64 -9.90 -6.56
C ILE A 80 -10.54 -10.78 -7.46
N ARG A 81 -9.96 -11.36 -8.52
CA ARG A 81 -10.68 -12.26 -9.42
C ARG A 81 -10.94 -13.64 -8.80
N ALA A 82 -10.11 -14.09 -7.87
CA ALA A 82 -10.20 -15.40 -7.25
C ALA A 82 -11.23 -15.50 -6.11
N THR A 83 -11.89 -14.42 -5.73
CA THR A 83 -12.91 -14.38 -4.68
C THR A 83 -14.18 -13.68 -5.16
N ASN A 84 -15.31 -13.97 -4.52
CA ASN A 84 -16.58 -13.25 -4.69
C ASN A 84 -16.94 -12.36 -3.50
N ALA A 85 -16.01 -12.14 -2.56
CA ALA A 85 -16.25 -11.33 -1.39
C ALA A 85 -16.73 -9.92 -1.77
N ALA A 86 -17.72 -9.41 -1.05
CA ALA A 86 -18.28 -8.08 -1.29
C ALA A 86 -17.33 -6.95 -0.85
N VAL A 87 -16.49 -7.23 0.14
CA VAL A 87 -15.46 -6.32 0.66
C VAL A 87 -14.11 -7.02 0.60
N LEU A 88 -13.11 -6.32 0.09
CA LEU A 88 -11.75 -6.79 0.03
C LEU A 88 -10.88 -5.88 0.91
N ALA A 89 -10.24 -6.47 1.91
CA ALA A 89 -9.26 -5.81 2.76
C ALA A 89 -7.86 -6.17 2.26
N PHE A 90 -7.06 -5.17 1.96
CA PHE A 90 -5.67 -5.34 1.53
C PHE A 90 -4.74 -4.99 2.67
N VAL A 91 -3.83 -5.89 2.97
CA VAL A 91 -2.77 -5.68 3.96
C VAL A 91 -1.43 -6.14 3.37
N ASP A 92 -0.35 -5.47 3.77
CA ASP A 92 1.00 -5.86 3.35
C ASP A 92 1.49 -7.07 4.16
N ASP A 93 2.44 -7.82 3.62
CA ASP A 93 3.00 -9.03 4.25
C ASP A 93 3.93 -8.73 5.45
N ASP A 94 4.21 -7.46 5.72
CA ASP A 94 5.05 -6.96 6.80
C ASP A 94 4.26 -6.17 7.88
N VAL A 95 2.97 -6.46 8.02
CA VAL A 95 2.15 -5.92 9.11
C VAL A 95 1.71 -7.01 10.09
N GLU A 96 1.41 -6.62 11.33
CA GLU A 96 0.69 -7.43 12.31
C GLU A 96 -0.67 -6.76 12.56
N LEU A 97 -1.74 -7.55 12.57
CA LEU A 97 -3.09 -7.08 12.78
C LEU A 97 -3.38 -6.96 14.28
N ASP A 98 -3.96 -5.83 14.69
CA ASP A 98 -4.44 -5.68 16.06
C ASP A 98 -5.54 -6.73 16.37
N PRO A 99 -5.59 -7.31 17.58
CA PRO A 99 -6.64 -8.28 17.95
C PRO A 99 -8.06 -7.78 17.69
N GLY A 100 -8.32 -6.48 17.79
CA GLY A 100 -9.62 -5.85 17.54
C GLY A 100 -9.90 -5.52 16.07
N TRP A 101 -8.92 -5.67 15.18
CA TRP A 101 -9.04 -5.24 13.78
C TRP A 101 -10.27 -5.81 13.08
N LEU A 102 -10.50 -7.11 13.19
CA LEU A 102 -11.60 -7.78 12.53
C LEU A 102 -12.97 -7.38 13.06
N VAL A 103 -13.08 -7.13 14.36
CA VAL A 103 -14.30 -6.61 14.99
C VAL A 103 -14.63 -5.21 14.45
N ALA A 104 -13.63 -4.33 14.38
CA ALA A 104 -13.79 -2.98 13.85
C ALA A 104 -14.22 -2.98 12.37
N VAL A 105 -13.57 -3.81 11.54
CA VAL A 105 -13.90 -3.96 10.12
C VAL A 105 -15.31 -4.51 9.92
N ASP A 106 -15.69 -5.55 10.64
CA ASP A 106 -17.04 -6.17 10.56
C ASP A 106 -18.12 -5.16 10.93
N ALA A 107 -17.97 -4.49 12.07
CA ALA A 107 -18.91 -3.47 12.54
C ALA A 107 -19.03 -2.28 11.57
N TYR A 108 -17.92 -1.87 10.96
CA TYR A 108 -17.92 -0.77 10.00
C TYR A 108 -18.59 -1.16 8.67
N THR A 109 -18.22 -2.30 8.10
CA THR A 109 -18.72 -2.73 6.79
C THR A 109 -20.21 -3.03 6.79
N ALA A 110 -20.78 -3.42 7.94
CA ALA A 110 -22.23 -3.62 8.10
C ALA A 110 -23.04 -2.32 7.88
N ARG A 111 -22.46 -1.15 8.11
CA ARG A 111 -23.17 0.14 8.12
C ARG A 111 -22.66 1.13 7.08
N ALA A 112 -21.41 1.02 6.67
CA ALA A 112 -20.76 2.02 5.83
C ALA A 112 -21.34 2.05 4.40
N ARG A 113 -21.47 3.26 3.89
CA ARG A 113 -21.87 3.55 2.50
C ARG A 113 -20.74 4.36 1.84
N VAL A 114 -19.60 3.70 1.65
CA VAL A 114 -18.37 4.27 1.07
C VAL A 114 -17.82 3.37 -0.03
N ALA A 115 -16.96 3.90 -0.86
CA ALA A 115 -16.34 3.15 -1.94
C ALA A 115 -15.10 2.38 -1.47
N ALA A 116 -14.40 2.95 -0.49
CA ALA A 116 -13.22 2.36 0.14
C ALA A 116 -13.09 2.90 1.57
N ALA A 117 -12.22 2.29 2.39
CA ALA A 117 -11.87 2.81 3.70
C ALA A 117 -10.39 2.58 4.01
N GLN A 118 -9.84 3.38 4.90
CA GLN A 118 -8.47 3.32 5.40
C GLN A 118 -8.50 3.02 6.89
N GLY A 119 -7.67 2.10 7.37
CA GLY A 119 -7.40 1.90 8.80
C GLY A 119 -6.07 2.52 9.22
N PRO A 120 -5.84 2.73 10.53
CA PRO A 120 -4.56 3.17 11.05
C PRO A 120 -3.43 2.22 10.68
N ILE A 121 -2.27 2.81 10.37
CA ILE A 121 -1.00 2.11 10.22
C ILE A 121 -0.07 2.71 11.25
N ARG A 122 0.25 1.96 12.28
CA ARG A 122 1.11 2.38 13.39
C ARG A 122 2.45 1.68 13.35
N LEU A 123 3.41 2.23 14.04
CA LEU A 123 4.67 1.52 14.34
C LEU A 123 4.44 0.53 15.49
N PRO A 124 5.16 -0.60 15.50
CA PRO A 124 5.18 -1.49 16.65
C PRO A 124 5.65 -0.74 17.90
N PRO A 125 5.08 -1.02 19.10
CA PRO A 125 5.41 -0.29 20.33
C PRO A 125 6.91 -0.25 20.65
N GLU A 126 7.65 -1.30 20.33
CA GLU A 126 9.11 -1.39 20.54
C GLU A 126 9.91 -0.43 19.67
N SER A 127 9.29 0.17 18.66
CA SER A 127 9.92 1.19 17.80
C SER A 127 9.89 2.59 18.43
N ALA A 128 9.18 2.76 19.55
CA ALA A 128 9.02 4.05 20.20
C ALA A 128 10.37 4.60 20.69
N GLY A 129 10.57 5.92 20.51
CA GLY A 129 11.80 6.61 20.94
C GLY A 129 13.02 6.42 20.03
N ASN A 130 12.94 5.62 18.96
CA ASN A 130 14.05 5.48 18.01
C ASN A 130 14.08 6.67 17.05
N ALA A 131 15.11 7.53 17.16
CA ALA A 131 15.24 8.75 16.37
C ALA A 131 15.37 8.49 14.86
N ALA A 132 16.05 7.41 14.45
CA ALA A 132 16.18 7.05 13.03
C ALA A 132 14.83 6.65 12.43
N ILE A 133 14.01 5.89 13.17
CA ILE A 133 12.67 5.54 12.76
C ILE A 133 11.78 6.78 12.69
N ALA A 134 11.84 7.65 13.68
CA ALA A 134 11.09 8.90 13.69
C ALA A 134 11.42 9.77 12.46
N ALA A 135 12.70 9.90 12.10
CA ALA A 135 13.13 10.60 10.90
C ALA A 135 12.64 9.91 9.60
N ALA A 136 12.71 8.58 9.54
CA ALA A 136 12.23 7.81 8.39
C ALA A 136 10.73 7.98 8.15
N VAL A 137 9.94 8.14 9.20
CA VAL A 137 8.50 8.43 9.13
C VAL A 137 8.25 9.88 8.72
N ALA A 138 8.73 10.84 9.52
CA ALA A 138 8.33 12.24 9.41
C ALA A 138 9.00 12.97 8.23
N GLU A 139 10.28 12.70 8.01
CA GLU A 139 11.11 13.46 7.06
C GLU A 139 11.31 12.70 5.74
N TRP A 140 11.76 11.47 5.82
CA TRP A 140 12.08 10.66 4.66
C TRP A 140 10.83 10.05 4.02
N ARG A 141 9.79 9.81 4.82
CA ARG A 141 8.54 9.16 4.39
C ARG A 141 8.79 7.80 3.72
N THR A 142 9.77 7.06 4.26
CA THR A 142 10.17 5.73 3.80
C THR A 142 9.43 4.61 4.52
N ILE A 143 8.90 4.90 5.72
CA ILE A 143 8.04 3.99 6.48
C ILE A 143 6.60 4.52 6.37
N PRO A 144 5.64 3.72 5.92
CA PRO A 144 4.24 4.12 5.86
C PRO A 144 3.67 4.28 7.27
N GLN A 145 2.96 5.37 7.50
CA GLN A 145 2.19 5.61 8.70
C GLN A 145 0.91 6.36 8.33
N CYS A 146 -0.17 6.01 8.99
CA CYS A 146 -1.46 6.69 8.90
C CYS A 146 -2.18 6.56 10.24
N ASP A 147 -2.38 7.67 10.91
CA ASP A 147 -3.27 7.73 12.06
C ASP A 147 -3.95 9.10 12.05
N LEU A 148 -5.26 9.10 11.79
CA LEU A 148 -6.06 10.32 11.69
C LEU A 148 -6.80 10.62 13.00
N GLY A 149 -6.56 9.80 14.02
CA GLY A 149 -7.20 9.90 15.33
C GLY A 149 -8.60 9.28 15.39
N PRO A 150 -9.15 9.18 16.62
CA PRO A 150 -10.36 8.40 16.88
C PRO A 150 -11.66 9.05 16.36
N SER A 151 -11.65 10.35 16.13
CA SER A 151 -12.83 11.10 15.63
C SER A 151 -12.87 11.24 14.11
N ALA A 152 -11.83 10.78 13.38
CA ALA A 152 -11.83 10.85 11.93
C ALA A 152 -12.84 9.86 11.34
N SER A 153 -13.58 10.31 10.33
CA SER A 153 -14.59 9.51 9.61
C SER A 153 -14.23 9.32 8.13
N GLU A 154 -13.31 10.13 7.60
CA GLU A 154 -12.88 10.09 6.21
C GLU A 154 -11.35 10.15 6.09
N ALA A 155 -10.82 9.49 5.07
CA ALA A 155 -9.40 9.51 4.75
C ALA A 155 -9.13 10.30 3.46
N GLY A 156 -7.97 10.94 3.42
CA GLY A 156 -7.48 11.70 2.27
C GLY A 156 -6.99 10.84 1.11
N SER A 157 -6.59 9.60 1.36
CA SER A 157 -6.01 8.67 0.38
C SER A 157 -6.14 7.24 0.91
N LEU A 158 -5.62 6.29 0.14
CA LEU A 158 -5.43 4.91 0.56
C LEU A 158 -3.94 4.60 0.68
N ILE A 159 -3.60 3.68 1.60
CA ILE A 159 -2.27 3.10 1.76
C ILE A 159 -2.45 1.58 1.81
N GLY A 160 -1.78 0.88 0.90
CA GLY A 160 -1.96 -0.54 0.64
C GLY A 160 -1.75 -1.47 1.85
N ALA A 161 -1.04 -0.99 2.87
CA ALA A 161 -0.77 -1.76 4.08
C ALA A 161 -2.00 -1.97 5.00
N ASN A 162 -3.08 -1.19 4.83
CA ASN A 162 -4.33 -1.36 5.60
C ASN A 162 -5.51 -0.64 4.96
N MET A 163 -5.99 -1.12 3.83
CA MET A 163 -7.12 -0.50 3.14
C MET A 163 -8.21 -1.51 2.82
N LEU A 164 -9.45 -1.04 2.78
CA LEU A 164 -10.61 -1.79 2.34
C LEU A 164 -11.19 -1.17 1.08
N VAL A 165 -11.64 -2.03 0.15
CA VAL A 165 -12.32 -1.59 -1.08
C VAL A 165 -13.54 -2.49 -1.32
N TRP A 166 -14.68 -1.90 -1.57
CA TRP A 166 -15.89 -2.66 -1.94
C TRP A 166 -15.76 -3.18 -3.37
N ARG A 167 -16.16 -4.41 -3.60
CA ARG A 167 -16.14 -5.03 -4.95
C ARG A 167 -16.84 -4.19 -6.01
N ALA A 168 -17.98 -3.59 -5.66
CA ALA A 168 -18.70 -2.68 -6.54
C ALA A 168 -17.87 -1.46 -6.98
N THR A 169 -16.90 -1.06 -6.17
CA THR A 169 -15.97 0.01 -6.54
C THR A 169 -15.05 -0.44 -7.67
N PHE A 170 -14.49 -1.64 -7.60
CA PHE A 170 -13.67 -2.18 -8.69
C PHE A 170 -14.47 -2.36 -9.99
N ALA A 171 -15.72 -2.78 -9.91
CA ALA A 171 -16.59 -2.85 -11.09
C ALA A 171 -16.78 -1.47 -11.74
N ARG A 172 -16.84 -0.40 -10.94
CA ARG A 172 -17.02 0.98 -11.41
C ARG A 172 -15.75 1.63 -11.94
N VAL A 173 -14.64 1.50 -11.20
CA VAL A 173 -13.40 2.26 -11.51
C VAL A 173 -12.30 1.39 -12.14
N GLY A 174 -12.48 0.07 -12.26
CA GLY A 174 -11.46 -0.89 -12.68
C GLY A 174 -10.53 -1.33 -11.55
N LEU A 175 -9.71 -2.34 -11.81
CA LEU A 175 -8.78 -2.94 -10.86
C LEU A 175 -7.55 -2.04 -10.63
N PHE A 176 -6.51 -2.55 -9.96
CA PHE A 176 -5.24 -1.83 -9.85
C PHE A 176 -4.57 -1.67 -11.21
N ASP A 177 -3.94 -0.52 -11.45
CA ASP A 177 -3.14 -0.29 -12.65
C ASP A 177 -1.86 -1.12 -12.60
N GLU A 178 -1.72 -2.10 -13.47
CA GLU A 178 -0.62 -3.05 -13.49
C GLU A 178 0.74 -2.44 -13.86
N ARG A 179 0.76 -1.19 -14.31
CA ARG A 179 2.00 -0.43 -14.53
C ARG A 179 2.57 0.16 -13.24
N LEU A 180 1.83 0.10 -12.12
CA LEU A 180 2.19 0.70 -10.84
C LEU A 180 2.58 -0.37 -9.81
N GLY A 181 3.10 0.09 -8.66
CA GLY A 181 3.49 -0.76 -7.55
C GLY A 181 4.84 -1.45 -7.69
N PRO A 182 5.30 -2.15 -6.65
CA PRO A 182 6.50 -2.97 -6.65
C PRO A 182 6.48 -4.02 -7.76
N GLY A 183 7.60 -4.16 -8.46
CA GLY A 183 7.72 -5.04 -9.65
C GLY A 183 7.39 -4.36 -10.98
N ALA A 184 6.81 -3.14 -10.95
CA ALA A 184 6.52 -2.32 -12.12
C ALA A 184 7.16 -0.92 -11.98
N ALA A 185 6.40 0.19 -12.00
CA ALA A 185 6.95 1.54 -11.79
C ALA A 185 7.47 1.77 -10.36
N GLY A 186 7.07 0.93 -9.41
CA GLY A 186 7.66 0.80 -8.07
C GLY A 186 6.83 1.34 -6.92
N ALA A 187 5.74 2.09 -7.16
CA ALA A 187 4.91 2.66 -6.09
C ALA A 187 3.56 3.19 -6.60
N CYS A 188 2.72 3.69 -5.66
CA CYS A 188 1.53 4.51 -5.89
C CYS A 188 0.33 3.80 -6.54
N GLU A 189 0.22 2.51 -6.47
CA GLU A 189 -0.93 1.73 -6.92
C GLU A 189 -2.20 2.07 -6.11
N ASP A 190 -2.03 2.25 -4.80
CA ASP A 190 -3.05 2.67 -3.84
C ASP A 190 -3.49 4.13 -4.04
N THR A 191 -2.53 5.01 -4.19
CA THR A 191 -2.76 6.44 -4.45
C THR A 191 -3.50 6.67 -5.76
N GLU A 192 -3.16 5.90 -6.80
CA GLU A 192 -3.82 5.96 -8.10
C GLU A 192 -5.27 5.47 -7.99
N LEU A 193 -5.49 4.33 -7.34
CA LEU A 193 -6.84 3.80 -7.09
C LEU A 193 -7.69 4.80 -6.29
N ALA A 194 -7.15 5.38 -5.21
CA ALA A 194 -7.83 6.41 -4.42
C ALA A 194 -8.23 7.62 -5.28
N ARG A 195 -7.37 8.03 -6.23
CA ARG A 195 -7.66 9.12 -7.17
C ARG A 195 -8.83 8.77 -8.09
N ARG A 196 -8.86 7.55 -8.68
CA ARG A 196 -9.99 7.10 -9.52
C ARG A 196 -11.29 7.01 -8.73
N ILE A 197 -11.25 6.49 -7.52
CA ILE A 197 -12.41 6.41 -6.63
C ILE A 197 -12.99 7.81 -6.41
N ARG A 198 -12.18 8.80 -6.07
CA ARG A 198 -12.64 10.18 -5.85
C ARG A 198 -13.14 10.85 -7.13
N ALA A 199 -12.45 10.65 -8.23
CA ALA A 199 -12.87 11.17 -9.52
C ALA A 199 -14.24 10.63 -9.97
N SER A 200 -14.63 9.43 -9.49
CA SER A 200 -15.95 8.84 -9.71
C SER A 200 -17.01 9.24 -8.68
N GLY A 201 -16.72 10.22 -7.80
CA GLY A 201 -17.61 10.64 -6.72
C GLY A 201 -17.62 9.70 -5.50
N GLY A 202 -16.72 8.70 -5.45
CA GLY A 202 -16.64 7.76 -4.33
C GLY A 202 -15.98 8.39 -3.09
N ARG A 203 -16.54 8.10 -1.91
CA ARG A 203 -15.97 8.50 -0.63
C ARG A 203 -14.99 7.45 -0.11
N ILE A 204 -13.96 7.87 0.59
CA ILE A 204 -13.01 7.02 1.30
C ILE A 204 -13.22 7.25 2.79
N GLY A 205 -13.76 6.26 3.50
CA GLY A 205 -13.98 6.33 4.92
C GLY A 205 -12.71 6.07 5.73
N TYR A 206 -12.80 6.23 7.04
CA TYR A 206 -11.75 5.88 7.98
C TYR A 206 -12.29 5.01 9.10
N ILE A 207 -11.53 4.00 9.52
CA ILE A 207 -11.91 3.04 10.56
C ILE A 207 -10.89 3.13 11.70
N PRO A 208 -11.11 3.98 12.73
CA PRO A 208 -10.10 4.29 13.75
C PRO A 208 -9.55 3.07 14.50
N ASP A 209 -10.38 2.04 14.68
CA ASP A 209 -10.07 0.87 15.49
C ASP A 209 -9.54 -0.31 14.66
N ALA A 210 -9.52 -0.20 13.32
CA ALA A 210 -8.92 -1.22 12.45
C ALA A 210 -7.41 -0.99 12.32
N ILE A 211 -6.68 -1.23 13.42
CA ILE A 211 -5.25 -0.90 13.54
C ILE A 211 -4.38 -2.02 12.98
N VAL A 212 -3.32 -1.66 12.24
CA VAL A 212 -2.21 -2.56 11.93
C VAL A 212 -0.88 -1.96 12.41
N TYR A 213 0.06 -2.83 12.78
CA TYR A 213 1.42 -2.47 13.15
C TYR A 213 2.37 -2.86 12.03
N HIS A 214 3.00 -1.87 11.39
CA HIS A 214 3.89 -2.10 10.27
C HIS A 214 5.32 -2.34 10.74
N ALA A 215 5.89 -3.50 10.42
CA ALA A 215 7.26 -3.83 10.76
C ALA A 215 8.25 -2.81 10.18
N VAL A 216 9.28 -2.50 10.94
CA VAL A 216 10.34 -1.60 10.50
C VAL A 216 11.44 -2.42 9.82
N ASP A 217 11.46 -2.40 8.49
CA ASP A 217 12.56 -2.95 7.72
C ASP A 217 13.78 -2.00 7.82
N PRO A 218 14.94 -2.45 8.34
CA PRO A 218 16.14 -1.62 8.46
C PRO A 218 16.60 -0.99 7.14
N THR A 219 16.33 -1.61 6.01
CA THR A 219 16.69 -1.07 4.70
C THR A 219 15.98 0.26 4.42
N ARG A 220 14.78 0.46 4.98
CA ARG A 220 13.99 1.71 4.86
C ARG A 220 14.62 2.90 5.60
N LEU A 221 15.60 2.65 6.46
CA LEU A 221 16.36 3.66 7.18
C LEU A 221 17.60 4.15 6.39
N SER A 222 17.83 3.63 5.18
CA SER A 222 18.98 3.96 4.35
C SER A 222 18.71 5.10 3.35
N ALA A 223 19.75 5.87 3.04
CA ALA A 223 19.70 6.90 2.00
C ALA A 223 19.40 6.33 0.60
N ASP A 224 19.85 5.10 0.34
CA ASP A 224 19.57 4.42 -0.91
C ASP A 224 18.09 4.08 -1.05
N TYR A 225 17.45 3.55 -0.01
CA TYR A 225 16.02 3.30 -0.04
C TYR A 225 15.22 4.61 -0.23
N PHE A 226 15.61 5.69 0.49
CA PHE A 226 15.02 7.01 0.30
C PHE A 226 15.08 7.45 -1.17
N ARG A 227 16.26 7.35 -1.80
CA ARG A 227 16.46 7.69 -3.22
C ARG A 227 15.58 6.84 -4.13
N ILE A 228 15.59 5.52 -3.93
CA ILE A 228 14.82 4.55 -4.74
C ILE A 228 13.32 4.84 -4.63
N LEU A 229 12.80 5.03 -3.42
CA LEU A 229 11.38 5.27 -3.19
C LEU A 229 10.89 6.57 -3.83
N HIS A 230 11.63 7.68 -3.65
CA HIS A 230 11.26 8.95 -4.26
C HIS A 230 11.35 8.91 -5.80
N ALA A 231 12.34 8.20 -6.35
CA ALA A 231 12.42 7.97 -7.78
C ALA A 231 11.27 7.09 -8.29
N SER A 232 10.90 6.04 -7.57
CA SER A 232 9.75 5.18 -7.89
C SER A 232 8.43 5.95 -7.92
N ARG A 233 8.19 6.79 -6.91
CA ARG A 233 7.03 7.71 -6.88
C ARG A 233 7.02 8.66 -8.09
N GLY A 234 8.19 9.12 -8.53
CA GLY A 234 8.32 9.96 -9.71
C GLY A 234 7.97 9.20 -11.00
N ARG A 235 8.52 8.00 -11.21
CA ARG A 235 8.18 7.15 -12.37
C ARG A 235 6.69 6.84 -12.41
N SER A 236 6.11 6.41 -11.28
CA SER A 236 4.70 6.05 -11.15
C SER A 236 3.77 7.21 -11.50
N ARG A 237 4.11 8.43 -11.08
CA ARG A 237 3.30 9.62 -11.33
C ARG A 237 3.01 9.85 -12.82
N ARG A 238 3.90 9.44 -13.70
CA ARG A 238 3.71 9.55 -15.15
C ARG A 238 2.44 8.86 -15.64
N TYR A 239 2.06 7.75 -15.02
CA TYR A 239 0.92 6.95 -15.46
C TYR A 239 -0.42 7.50 -14.98
N TYR A 240 -0.49 8.05 -13.78
CA TYR A 240 -1.77 8.48 -13.21
C TYR A 240 -1.95 10.00 -13.15
N LYS A 241 -0.89 10.78 -13.34
CA LYS A 241 -0.95 12.24 -13.40
C LYS A 241 0.08 12.75 -14.42
N PRO A 242 -0.14 12.49 -15.71
CA PRO A 242 0.75 12.98 -16.76
C PRO A 242 0.81 14.50 -16.71
N THR A 243 2.02 15.04 -16.78
CA THR A 243 2.28 16.48 -16.68
C THR A 243 3.33 16.88 -17.73
N GLY A 244 3.19 18.08 -18.28
CA GLY A 244 4.07 18.59 -19.31
C GLY A 244 5.52 18.76 -18.82
N LEU A 245 6.48 18.47 -19.71
CA LEU A 245 7.91 18.57 -19.43
C LEU A 245 8.30 20.03 -19.07
N ALA A 246 8.04 20.96 -19.98
CA ALA A 246 8.43 22.36 -19.82
C ALA A 246 7.62 23.10 -18.76
N ALA A 247 6.30 22.86 -18.71
CA ALA A 247 5.42 23.58 -17.81
C ALA A 247 5.43 23.06 -16.36
N HIS A 248 5.89 21.82 -16.13
CA HIS A 248 5.81 21.24 -14.78
C HIS A 248 7.11 20.56 -14.33
N ILE A 249 7.68 19.66 -15.11
CA ILE A 249 8.81 18.85 -14.63
C ILE A 249 10.06 19.71 -14.46
N LEU A 250 10.47 20.45 -15.48
CA LEU A 250 11.70 21.27 -15.44
C LEU A 250 11.64 22.40 -14.40
N PRO A 251 10.55 23.18 -14.28
CA PRO A 251 10.47 24.21 -13.24
C PRO A 251 10.56 23.61 -11.82
N ASN A 252 9.87 22.51 -11.56
CA ASN A 252 9.91 21.87 -10.24
C ASN A 252 11.27 21.24 -9.93
N LEU A 253 11.99 20.74 -10.93
CA LEU A 253 13.37 20.26 -10.78
C LEU A 253 14.30 21.43 -10.41
N GLY A 254 14.19 22.57 -11.10
CA GLY A 254 14.93 23.79 -10.77
C GLY A 254 14.63 24.31 -9.35
N VAL A 255 13.35 24.37 -8.97
CA VAL A 255 12.94 24.75 -7.61
C VAL A 255 13.48 23.76 -6.56
N ALA A 256 13.51 22.47 -6.85
CA ALA A 256 14.07 21.49 -5.92
C ALA A 256 15.57 21.70 -5.73
N ALA A 257 16.33 21.96 -6.80
CA ALA A 257 17.75 22.25 -6.73
C ALA A 257 18.04 23.55 -5.94
N LEU A 258 17.32 24.62 -6.23
CA LEU A 258 17.45 25.90 -5.50
C LEU A 258 17.14 25.74 -4.01
N ARG A 259 16.06 25.05 -3.66
CA ARG A 259 15.71 24.78 -2.25
C ARG A 259 16.74 23.92 -1.55
N PHE A 260 17.34 22.96 -2.25
CA PHE A 260 18.43 22.16 -1.71
C PHE A 260 19.66 23.03 -1.39
N ALA A 261 20.09 23.86 -2.36
CA ALA A 261 21.23 24.77 -2.17
C ALA A 261 21.01 25.75 -1.01
N LEU A 262 19.81 26.37 -0.95
CA LEU A 262 19.46 27.30 0.12
C LEU A 262 19.43 26.61 1.48
N ALA A 263 18.83 25.43 1.59
CA ALA A 263 18.78 24.67 2.85
C ALA A 263 20.17 24.19 3.30
N ALA A 264 21.06 23.88 2.34
CA ALA A 264 22.46 23.56 2.64
C ALA A 264 23.22 24.77 3.17
N ALA A 265 23.06 25.93 2.55
CA ALA A 265 23.70 27.17 2.96
C ALA A 265 23.21 27.69 4.32
N THR A 266 21.94 27.48 4.65
CA THR A 266 21.32 27.94 5.91
C THR A 266 21.35 26.89 7.03
N GLY A 267 21.97 25.71 6.81
CA GLY A 267 22.09 24.65 7.82
C GLY A 267 20.78 23.97 8.21
N HIS A 268 19.75 23.93 7.34
CA HIS A 268 18.44 23.38 7.63
C HIS A 268 18.30 21.93 7.11
N PRO A 269 18.62 20.88 7.91
CA PRO A 269 18.71 19.49 7.45
C PRO A 269 17.35 18.96 6.94
N HIS A 270 16.26 19.24 7.63
CA HIS A 270 14.91 18.80 7.21
C HIS A 270 14.48 19.41 5.87
N ALA A 271 14.76 20.69 5.64
CA ALA A 271 14.46 21.35 4.39
C ALA A 271 15.30 20.77 3.24
N ARG A 272 16.58 20.47 3.51
CA ARG A 272 17.50 19.83 2.59
C ARG A 272 17.00 18.44 2.17
N THR A 273 16.60 17.60 3.14
CA THR A 273 16.05 16.26 2.88
C THR A 273 14.78 16.32 2.03
N ARG A 274 13.84 17.22 2.36
CA ARG A 274 12.61 17.40 1.54
C ARG A 274 12.91 17.86 0.11
N ALA A 275 13.87 18.74 -0.07
CA ALA A 275 14.28 19.21 -1.39
C ALA A 275 14.95 18.08 -2.20
N LEU A 276 15.79 17.25 -1.55
CA LEU A 276 16.43 16.10 -2.19
C LEU A 276 15.41 15.04 -2.63
N GLY A 277 14.42 14.74 -1.81
CA GLY A 277 13.33 13.83 -2.19
C GLY A 277 12.56 14.33 -3.42
N ARG A 278 12.26 15.65 -3.48
CA ARG A 278 11.66 16.28 -4.67
C ARG A 278 12.56 16.18 -5.90
N TRP A 279 13.87 16.41 -5.73
CA TRP A 279 14.85 16.27 -6.81
C TRP A 279 14.82 14.86 -7.41
N TYR A 280 14.91 13.81 -6.60
CA TYR A 280 14.82 12.42 -7.09
C TYR A 280 13.50 12.14 -7.78
N HIS A 281 12.39 12.63 -7.25
CA HIS A 281 11.06 12.48 -7.84
C HIS A 281 10.97 13.08 -9.25
N TYR A 282 11.31 14.37 -9.41
CA TYR A 282 11.21 15.04 -10.71
C TYR A 282 12.27 14.60 -11.71
N ARG A 283 13.47 14.27 -11.25
CA ARG A 283 14.50 13.64 -12.09
C ARG A 283 14.00 12.31 -12.66
N ALA A 284 13.37 11.48 -11.85
CA ALA A 284 12.81 10.21 -12.31
C ALA A 284 11.63 10.39 -13.27
N MET A 285 10.78 11.41 -13.08
CA MET A 285 9.77 11.79 -14.06
C MET A 285 10.39 12.19 -15.40
N LEU A 286 11.48 12.97 -15.38
CA LEU A 286 12.19 13.41 -16.58
C LEU A 286 12.78 12.22 -17.35
N THR A 287 13.45 11.30 -16.66
CA THR A 287 14.02 10.10 -17.31
C THR A 287 12.94 9.19 -17.86
N ALA A 288 11.88 8.93 -17.08
CA ALA A 288 10.76 8.10 -17.50
C ALA A 288 10.00 8.70 -18.70
N ALA A 289 10.00 10.02 -18.88
CA ALA A 289 9.41 10.65 -20.05
C ALA A 289 10.14 10.31 -21.37
N ARG A 290 11.37 9.84 -21.28
CA ARG A 290 12.23 9.47 -22.42
C ARG A 290 12.24 7.97 -22.70
N THR A 291 11.63 7.16 -21.86
CA THR A 291 11.56 5.70 -22.02
C THR A 291 10.18 5.27 -22.51
N ALA A 292 10.10 4.11 -23.17
CA ALA A 292 8.83 3.52 -23.54
C ALA A 292 7.93 3.29 -22.30
N PRO A 293 6.61 3.49 -22.42
CA PRO A 293 5.68 3.16 -21.35
C PRO A 293 5.73 1.67 -21.02
N LEU A 294 5.52 1.31 -19.75
CA LEU A 294 5.29 -0.07 -19.36
C LEU A 294 4.00 -0.58 -20.03
N ALA A 295 4.00 -1.84 -20.44
CA ALA A 295 2.81 -2.52 -20.92
C ALA A 295 1.78 -2.69 -19.79
N GLY A 296 0.51 -2.82 -20.14
CA GLY A 296 -0.60 -2.94 -19.20
C GLY A 296 -1.34 -1.62 -18.99
N GLY A 297 -2.21 -1.60 -18.01
CA GLY A 297 -3.06 -0.47 -17.65
C GLY A 297 -3.96 -0.81 -16.48
N VAL A 298 -5.18 -0.24 -16.48
CA VAL A 298 -6.23 -0.54 -15.50
C VAL A 298 -7.16 -1.59 -16.09
N PRO A 299 -7.05 -2.88 -15.68
CA PRO A 299 -7.93 -3.93 -16.17
C PRO A 299 -9.36 -3.76 -15.62
N ARG A 300 -10.33 -4.29 -16.32
CA ARG A 300 -11.71 -4.42 -15.83
C ARG A 300 -11.86 -5.67 -14.98
N LEU A 301 -12.86 -5.67 -14.09
CA LEU A 301 -13.11 -6.80 -13.18
C LEU A 301 -13.56 -8.06 -13.94
N ASP A 302 -14.29 -7.90 -15.01
CA ASP A 302 -14.85 -8.93 -15.89
C ASP A 302 -13.89 -9.39 -17.01
N GLU A 303 -12.81 -8.67 -17.25
CA GLU A 303 -11.73 -9.08 -18.18
C GLU A 303 -10.85 -10.17 -17.54
N ARG A 304 -10.68 -11.30 -18.24
CA ARG A 304 -9.83 -12.42 -17.84
C ARG A 304 -8.38 -12.24 -18.26
#